data_f996bcb0fe8644379745e4f2c4c5385a
#
_entry.id   f996bcb0fe8644379745e4f2c4c5385a
#
_cell.length_a   1.000
_cell.length_b   1.000
_cell.length_c   1.000
_cell.angle_alpha   90.00
_cell.angle_beta   90.00
_cell.angle_gamma   90.00
#
_symmetry.space_group_name_H-M   'P 1'
#
loop_
_entity.id
_entity.type
_entity.pdbx_description
1 polymer ?
#
loop_
_entity_poly.entity_id
_entity_poly.type
_entity_poly.pdbx_seq_one_letter_code
_entity_poly.pdbx_strand_id
1 'polypeptide(L)' 'MNDTVEERAVILGEYIVENRATVRAAAKVFSVSKSTVHMDVAERLRRINPGLYTEVREAVSYTHLRAHETL' A
#
# COMPACT_ATOMS: atom_id res chain seq x y z
N MET A 1 3.44 15.72 14.31
CA MET A 1 3.31 15.26 14.24
C MET A 1 2.53 14.41 13.90
N ASN A 2 1.82 14.41 13.68
CA ASN A 2 0.97 13.68 13.44
C ASN A 2 0.95 13.26 12.15
N ASP A 3 1.56 13.63 11.40
CA ASP A 3 1.51 13.19 10.15
C ASP A 3 2.26 11.95 10.02
N THR A 4 2.74 11.33 10.98
CA THR A 4 3.42 10.09 10.91
C THR A 4 2.65 9.04 10.14
N VAL A 5 1.35 8.98 10.36
CA VAL A 5 0.52 7.99 9.67
C VAL A 5 0.42 8.31 8.18
N GLU A 6 0.29 9.57 7.87
CA GLU A 6 0.18 9.96 6.48
C GLU A 6 1.48 9.72 5.74
N GLU A 7 2.59 10.04 6.38
CA GLU A 7 3.88 9.82 5.77
C GLU A 7 4.10 8.34 5.55
N ARG A 8 3.72 7.53 6.52
CA ARG A 8 3.90 6.10 6.40
C ARG A 8 3.07 5.56 5.24
N ALA A 9 1.85 6.07 5.08
CA ALA A 9 1.01 5.61 3.99
C ALA A 9 1.66 5.91 2.64
N VAL A 10 2.24 7.08 2.50
CA VAL A 10 2.88 7.45 1.26
C VAL A 10 4.12 6.59 1.03
N ILE A 11 4.92 6.40 2.06
CA ILE A 11 6.13 5.60 1.93
C ILE A 11 5.79 4.16 1.57
N LEU A 12 4.77 3.60 2.22
CA LEU A 12 4.36 2.24 1.92
C LEU A 12 3.86 2.14 0.48
N GLY A 13 3.09 3.14 0.07
CA GLY A 13 2.57 3.13 -1.28
C GLY A 13 3.67 3.20 -2.31
N GLU A 14 4.64 4.08 -2.07
CA GLU A 14 5.74 4.22 -3.00
C GLU A 14 6.57 2.96 -3.07
N TYR A 15 6.78 2.33 -1.93
CA TYR A 15 7.55 1.11 -1.89
C TYR A 15 6.88 0.03 -2.72
N ILE A 16 5.57 -0.11 -2.55
CA ILE A 16 4.82 -1.12 -3.27
C ILE A 16 4.89 -0.88 -4.78
N VAL A 17 4.72 0.37 -5.16
CA VAL A 17 4.73 0.70 -6.59
C VAL A 17 6.11 0.50 -7.20
N GLU A 18 7.12 1.01 -6.53
CA GLU A 18 8.46 0.93 -7.08
C GLU A 18 9.01 -0.47 -7.15
N ASN A 19 8.68 -1.27 -6.18
CA ASN A 19 9.21 -2.62 -6.12
C ASN A 19 8.21 -3.68 -6.56
N ARG A 20 7.03 -3.25 -6.94
CA ARG A 20 5.98 -4.18 -7.30
C ARG A 20 5.78 -5.16 -6.16
N ALA A 21 5.87 -4.67 -4.95
CA ALA A 21 5.78 -5.51 -3.77
C ALA A 21 4.34 -5.75 -3.38
N THR A 22 4.11 -6.79 -2.60
CA THR A 22 2.78 -7.06 -2.09
C THR A 22 2.63 -6.35 -0.76
N VAL A 23 1.39 -6.31 -0.28
CA VAL A 23 1.11 -5.74 1.02
C VAL A 23 1.89 -6.49 2.09
N ARG A 24 1.95 -7.81 1.95
CA ARG A 24 2.65 -8.62 2.91
C ARG A 24 4.15 -8.29 2.92
N ALA A 25 4.73 -8.12 1.75
CA ALA A 25 6.15 -7.81 1.67
C ALA A 25 6.44 -6.46 2.29
N ALA A 26 5.59 -5.49 2.03
CA ALA A 26 5.76 -4.16 2.60
C ALA A 26 5.65 -4.22 4.12
N ALA A 27 4.70 -5.00 4.61
CA ALA A 27 4.52 -5.13 6.05
C ALA A 27 5.78 -5.66 6.71
N LYS A 28 6.40 -6.62 6.04
CA LYS A 28 7.59 -7.21 6.58
C LYS A 28 8.77 -6.23 6.58
N VAL A 29 8.93 -5.53 5.48
CA VAL A 29 10.04 -4.59 5.35
C VAL A 29 9.92 -3.45 6.34
N PHE A 30 8.71 -2.97 6.56
CA PHE A 30 8.52 -1.84 7.47
C PHE A 30 8.16 -2.24 8.88
N SER A 31 8.17 -3.51 9.15
CA SER A 31 7.89 -4.02 10.50
C SER A 31 6.54 -3.58 11.03
N VAL A 32 5.54 -3.65 10.19
CA VAL A 32 4.18 -3.35 10.61
C VAL A 32 3.30 -4.52 10.21
N SER A 33 2.11 -4.56 10.73
CA SER A 33 1.22 -5.67 10.42
C SER A 33 0.64 -5.50 9.02
N LYS A 34 0.24 -6.59 8.44
CA LYS A 34 -0.35 -6.58 7.13
C LYS A 34 -1.63 -5.73 7.13
N SER A 35 -2.37 -5.81 8.21
CA SER A 35 -3.59 -5.02 8.33
C SER A 35 -3.27 -3.54 8.29
N THR A 36 -2.20 -3.14 8.97
CA THR A 36 -1.81 -1.75 9.01
C THR A 36 -1.46 -1.25 7.62
N VAL A 37 -0.69 -2.04 6.89
CA VAL A 37 -0.31 -1.65 5.54
C VAL A 37 -1.55 -1.51 4.68
N HIS A 38 -2.43 -2.48 4.76
CA HIS A 38 -3.63 -2.47 3.95
C HIS A 38 -4.48 -1.25 4.25
N MET A 39 -4.65 -0.93 5.53
CA MET A 39 -5.42 0.23 5.90
C MET A 39 -4.77 1.51 5.41
N ASP A 40 -3.48 1.61 5.55
CA ASP A 40 -2.78 2.81 5.14
C ASP A 40 -2.89 3.02 3.63
N VAL A 41 -2.62 2.01 2.85
CA VAL A 41 -2.62 2.19 1.41
C VAL A 41 -4.02 2.16 0.80
N ALA A 42 -4.97 1.57 1.48
CA ALA A 42 -6.32 1.49 0.95
C ALA A 42 -7.19 2.65 1.39
N GLU A 43 -7.07 3.02 2.66
CA GLU A 43 -7.93 4.07 3.17
C GLU A 43 -7.26 5.42 3.24
N ARG A 44 -6.13 5.47 3.90
CA ARG A 44 -5.48 6.74 4.12
C ARG A 44 -4.87 7.29 2.85
N LEU A 45 -4.20 6.46 2.09
CA LEU A 45 -3.54 6.91 0.90
C LEU A 45 -4.54 7.48 -0.10
N ARG A 46 -5.71 6.91 -0.14
CA ARG A 46 -6.75 7.37 -1.05
C ARG A 46 -7.11 8.82 -0.79
N ARG A 47 -7.06 9.24 0.46
CA ARG A 47 -7.38 10.60 0.81
C ARG A 47 -6.19 11.51 0.65
N ILE A 48 -5.01 11.02 0.96
CA ILE A 48 -3.81 11.82 0.93
C ILE A 48 -3.28 12.01 -0.47
N ASN A 49 -3.21 10.94 -1.22
CA ASN A 49 -2.63 11.00 -2.55
C ASN A 49 -3.34 10.02 -3.46
N PRO A 50 -4.47 10.43 -4.02
CA PRO A 50 -5.26 9.52 -4.86
C PRO A 50 -4.52 9.00 -6.08
N GLY A 51 -3.59 9.77 -6.60
CA GLY A 51 -2.79 9.32 -7.73
C GLY A 51 -1.94 8.12 -7.35
N LEU A 52 -1.25 8.23 -6.22
CA LEU A 52 -0.43 7.15 -5.75
C LEU A 52 -1.31 5.96 -5.35
N TYR A 53 -2.47 6.25 -4.77
CA TYR A 53 -3.39 5.21 -4.38
C TYR A 53 -3.77 4.36 -5.61
N THR A 54 -4.04 5.02 -6.72
CA THR A 54 -4.38 4.32 -7.94
C THR A 54 -3.23 3.44 -8.41
N GLU A 55 -2.02 3.98 -8.32
CA GLU A 55 -0.86 3.22 -8.74
C GLU A 55 -0.65 2.00 -7.84
N VAL A 56 -0.87 2.16 -6.55
CA VAL A 56 -0.73 1.05 -5.63
C VAL A 56 -1.78 -0.01 -5.95
N ARG A 57 -3.01 0.41 -6.20
CA ARG A 57 -4.06 -0.53 -6.52
C ARG A 57 -3.70 -1.34 -7.74
N GLU A 58 -3.16 -0.69 -8.75
CA GLU A 58 -2.80 -1.37 -9.95
C GLU A 58 -1.63 -2.32 -9.73
N ALA A 59 -0.67 -1.89 -8.95
CA ALA A 59 0.49 -2.72 -8.66
C ALA A 59 0.09 -3.98 -7.91
N VAL A 60 -0.76 -3.81 -6.90
CA VAL A 60 -1.18 -4.94 -6.10
C VAL A 60 -2.07 -5.88 -6.91
N SER A 61 -2.97 -5.32 -7.68
CA SER A 61 -3.84 -6.11 -8.51
C SER A 61 -3.04 -6.91 -9.50
N TYR A 62 -2.02 -6.29 -10.05
CA TYR A 62 -1.21 -6.96 -11.02
C TYR A 62 -0.51 -8.15 -10.40
N THR A 63 -0.04 -7.97 -9.16
CA THR A 63 0.65 -9.03 -8.49
C THR A 63 -0.26 -10.16 -8.13
N HIS A 64 -1.50 -9.83 -7.79
CA HIS A 64 -2.43 -10.85 -7.37
C HIS A 64 -3.34 -11.26 -8.46
N LEU A 65 -2.96 -11.03 -9.66
CA LEU A 65 -3.78 -11.25 -10.73
C LEU A 65 -4.55 -12.44 -10.71
N ARG A 66 -4.13 -13.42 -10.38
CA ARG A 66 -4.83 -14.48 -10.40
C ARG A 66 -5.61 -14.69 -9.38
N ALA A 67 -5.41 -14.31 -8.51
CA ALA A 67 -6.28 -14.57 -7.46
C ALA A 67 -7.44 -13.79 -7.60
N HIS A 68 -7.72 -13.52 -7.75
CA HIS A 68 -8.75 -13.02 -7.77
C HIS A 68 -9.20 -12.46 -7.04
N GLU A 69 -9.13 -12.19 -6.78
CA GLU A 69 -9.51 -11.77 -6.24
C GLU A 69 -9.71 -11.05 -5.69
N THR A 70 -9.90 -10.74 -5.69
CA THR A 70 -10.39 -10.08 -5.20
C THR A 70 -9.94 -9.44 -4.31
N LEU A 71 -9.70 -9.02 -3.98
CA LEU A 71 -9.25 -8.31 -3.19
C LEU A 71 -9.86 -7.82 -2.59
#